data_b85ccc5c220590709dcfe86db46027c6
#
_entry.id   b85ccc5c220590709dcfe86db46027c6
#
_cell.length_a   1.000
_cell.length_b   1.000
_cell.length_c   1.000
_cell.angle_alpha   90.00
_cell.angle_beta   90.00
_cell.angle_gamma   90.00
#
_symmetry.space_group_name_H-M   'P 1'
#
loop_
_entity.id
_entity.type
_entity.pdbx_description
1 polymer ?
#
loop_
_entity_poly.entity_id
_entity_poly.type
_entity_poly.pdbx_seq_one_letter_code
_entity_poly.pdbx_strand_id
1 'polypeptide(L)'
;MAQKRDTYKYELKQGNKVVYVGITDDPGRREQEHRNDGKQFTSMTIVGNASTRQGASAWEEQRIQTYMDNHHGQTPQYNKNETGK
;
A
#
# COMPACT_ATOMS: atom_id res chain seq x y z
N MET A 1 -1.29 -27.47 -2.20
CA MET A 1 -2.39 -26.63 -2.70
C MET A 1 -1.88 -25.26 -3.08
N ALA A 2 -2.33 -24.75 -4.22
CA ALA A 2 -1.95 -23.41 -4.63
C ALA A 2 -2.66 -22.37 -3.76
N GLN A 3 -1.94 -21.35 -3.34
CA GLN A 3 -2.54 -20.23 -2.61
C GLN A 3 -3.32 -19.34 -3.58
N LYS A 4 -4.39 -18.75 -3.09
CA LYS A 4 -5.16 -17.80 -3.88
C LYS A 4 -4.37 -16.53 -4.12
N ARG A 5 -4.52 -15.98 -5.31
CA ARG A 5 -3.96 -14.68 -5.68
C ARG A 5 -5.07 -13.66 -5.64
N ASP A 6 -5.50 -13.31 -4.44
CA ASP A 6 -6.61 -12.40 -4.22
C ASP A 6 -6.21 -11.15 -3.43
N THR A 7 -4.91 -10.96 -3.19
CA THR A 7 -4.43 -9.81 -2.45
C THR A 7 -3.81 -8.81 -3.41
N TYR A 8 -4.33 -7.59 -3.40
CA TYR A 8 -3.89 -6.51 -4.26
C TYR A 8 -2.89 -5.63 -3.52
N LYS A 9 -1.89 -5.17 -4.26
CA LYS A 9 -0.87 -4.23 -3.79
C LYS A 9 -1.28 -2.85 -4.28
N TYR A 10 -1.22 -1.84 -3.42
CA TYR A 10 -1.63 -0.50 -3.83
C TYR A 10 -0.81 0.58 -3.16
N GLU A 11 -0.87 1.76 -3.77
CA GLU A 11 -0.27 2.98 -3.23
C GLU A 11 -1.32 4.08 -3.26
N LEU A 12 -1.42 4.83 -2.17
CA LEU A 12 -2.20 6.06 -2.17
C LEU A 12 -1.26 7.19 -2.50
N LYS A 13 -1.68 8.05 -3.43
CA LYS A 13 -0.87 9.17 -3.89
C LYS A 13 -1.61 10.47 -3.72
N GLN A 14 -0.88 11.50 -3.35
CA GLN A 14 -1.36 12.88 -3.38
C GLN A 14 -0.54 13.60 -4.46
N GLY A 15 -1.13 13.81 -5.62
CA GLY A 15 -0.38 14.23 -6.78
C GLY A 15 0.63 13.16 -7.16
N ASN A 16 1.91 13.51 -7.17
CA ASN A 16 2.99 12.59 -7.49
C ASN A 16 3.64 11.96 -6.27
N LYS A 17 3.15 12.28 -5.07
CA LYS A 17 3.76 11.82 -3.83
C LYS A 17 3.02 10.62 -3.29
N VAL A 18 3.77 9.54 -3.02
CA VAL A 18 3.22 8.36 -2.35
C VAL A 18 3.07 8.69 -0.86
N VAL A 19 1.85 8.54 -0.34
CA VAL A 19 1.56 8.84 1.07
C VAL A 19 1.20 7.59 1.87
N TYR A 20 0.99 6.46 1.20
CA TYR A 20 0.66 5.19 1.87
C TYR A 20 0.91 4.04 0.91
N VAL A 21 1.45 2.94 1.45
CA VAL A 21 1.64 1.68 0.72
C VAL A 21 0.92 0.59 1.49
N GLY A 22 0.09 -0.21 0.81
CA GLY A 22 -0.67 -1.23 1.51
C GLY A 22 -1.05 -2.40 0.64
N ILE A 23 -1.72 -3.36 1.27
CA ILE A 23 -2.27 -4.54 0.60
C ILE A 23 -3.72 -4.73 1.05
N THR A 24 -4.54 -5.30 0.19
CA THR A 24 -5.95 -5.55 0.49
C THR A 24 -6.52 -6.61 -0.43
N ASP A 25 -7.55 -7.31 0.05
CA ASP A 25 -8.33 -8.22 -0.81
C ASP A 25 -9.49 -7.49 -1.49
N ASP A 26 -9.78 -6.25 -1.10
CA ASP A 26 -10.88 -5.47 -1.65
C ASP A 26 -10.48 -4.00 -1.80
N PRO A 27 -9.86 -3.64 -2.96
CA PRO A 27 -9.37 -2.28 -3.14
C PRO A 27 -10.45 -1.20 -3.01
N GLY A 28 -11.65 -1.45 -3.53
CA GLY A 28 -12.73 -0.46 -3.47
C GLY A 28 -13.14 -0.16 -2.04
N ARG A 29 -13.32 -1.20 -1.23
CA ARG A 29 -13.67 -1.02 0.18
C ARG A 29 -12.53 -0.33 0.92
N ARG A 30 -11.29 -0.74 0.66
CA ARG A 30 -10.14 -0.18 1.36
C ARG A 30 -9.94 1.30 1.04
N GLU A 31 -10.15 1.68 -0.20
CA GLU A 31 -10.09 3.08 -0.58
C GLU A 31 -11.12 3.91 0.21
N GLN A 32 -12.34 3.40 0.33
CA GLN A 32 -13.38 4.08 1.08
C GLN A 32 -13.02 4.19 2.55
N GLU A 33 -12.44 3.13 3.12
CA GLU A 33 -12.00 3.16 4.52
C GLU A 33 -10.92 4.23 4.75
N HIS A 34 -9.96 4.34 3.82
CA HIS A 34 -8.93 5.36 3.93
C HIS A 34 -9.51 6.77 3.86
N ARG A 35 -10.49 6.99 2.98
CA ARG A 35 -11.14 8.30 2.89
C ARG A 35 -11.93 8.61 4.16
N ASN A 36 -12.61 7.62 4.72
CA ASN A 36 -13.35 7.78 5.97
C ASN A 36 -12.43 8.04 7.16
N ASP A 37 -11.20 7.54 7.11
CA ASP A 37 -10.20 7.81 8.13
C ASP A 37 -9.59 9.22 8.03
N GLY A 38 -9.97 9.98 7.01
CA GLY A 38 -9.49 11.35 6.83
C GLY A 38 -8.15 11.46 6.14
N LYS A 39 -7.65 10.39 5.51
CA LYS A 39 -6.40 10.46 4.78
C LYS A 39 -6.53 11.35 3.55
N GLN A 40 -5.54 12.19 3.34
CA GLN A 40 -5.51 13.11 2.21
C GLN A 40 -4.78 12.46 1.04
N PHE A 41 -5.51 12.07 0.01
CA PHE A 41 -4.90 11.51 -1.20
C PHE A 41 -5.81 11.77 -2.40
N THR A 42 -5.22 11.83 -3.59
CA THR A 42 -5.96 12.11 -4.82
C THR A 42 -6.28 10.83 -5.59
N SER A 43 -5.50 9.78 -5.43
CA SER A 43 -5.73 8.54 -6.17
C SER A 43 -5.19 7.34 -5.43
N MET A 44 -5.77 6.17 -5.76
CA MET A 44 -5.28 4.87 -5.33
C MET A 44 -4.82 4.12 -6.57
N THR A 45 -3.57 3.71 -6.58
CA THR A 45 -2.97 3.01 -7.71
C THR A 45 -2.76 1.55 -7.34
N ILE A 46 -3.31 0.64 -8.15
CA ILE A 46 -3.07 -0.79 -7.99
C ILE A 46 -1.78 -1.13 -8.71
N VAL A 47 -0.89 -1.82 -8.02
CA VAL A 47 0.44 -2.15 -8.54
C VAL A 47 0.44 -3.59 -9.01
N GLY A 48 0.58 -3.78 -10.33
CA GLY A 48 0.64 -5.11 -10.93
C GLY A 48 -0.62 -5.92 -10.74
N ASN A 49 -0.48 -7.23 -10.74
CA ASN A 49 -1.58 -8.16 -10.60
C ASN A 49 -1.77 -8.56 -9.14
N ALA A 50 -2.95 -9.11 -8.84
CA ALA A 50 -3.19 -9.68 -7.50
C ALA A 50 -2.17 -10.77 -7.21
N SER A 51 -1.77 -10.86 -5.96
CA SER A 51 -0.76 -11.80 -5.49
C SER A 51 -1.33 -12.65 -4.35
N THR A 52 -0.57 -13.65 -3.93
CA THR A 52 -0.85 -14.30 -2.66
C THR A 52 -0.63 -13.28 -1.55
N ARG A 53 -1.26 -13.51 -0.40
CA ARG A 53 -1.09 -12.60 0.73
C ARG A 53 0.37 -12.52 1.16
N GLN A 54 1.06 -13.66 1.17
CA GLN A 54 2.48 -13.69 1.53
C GLN A 54 3.33 -12.89 0.55
N GLY A 55 3.08 -13.05 -0.75
CA GLY A 55 3.79 -12.29 -1.78
C GLY A 55 3.51 -10.80 -1.68
N ALA A 56 2.26 -10.43 -1.44
CA ALA A 56 1.89 -9.03 -1.29
C ALA A 56 2.54 -8.41 -0.04
N SER A 57 2.59 -9.14 1.07
CA SER A 57 3.25 -8.65 2.29
C SER A 57 4.74 -8.43 2.05
N ALA A 58 5.40 -9.34 1.34
CA ALA A 58 6.82 -9.17 1.01
C ALA A 58 7.03 -7.93 0.15
N TRP A 59 6.15 -7.71 -0.84
CA TRP A 59 6.22 -6.51 -1.67
C TRP A 59 6.03 -5.24 -0.82
N GLU A 60 5.07 -5.25 0.09
CA GLU A 60 4.79 -4.10 0.94
C GLU A 60 6.02 -3.70 1.75
N GLU A 61 6.66 -4.66 2.41
CA GLU A 61 7.85 -4.40 3.19
C GLU A 61 8.98 -3.86 2.30
N GLN A 62 9.20 -4.47 1.15
CA GLN A 62 10.24 -4.04 0.22
C GLN A 62 9.96 -2.63 -0.30
N ARG A 63 8.70 -2.34 -0.61
CA ARG A 63 8.32 -1.03 -1.15
C ARG A 63 8.52 0.07 -0.10
N ILE A 64 8.13 -0.20 1.14
CA ILE A 64 8.32 0.76 2.23
C ILE A 64 9.82 0.97 2.47
N GLN A 65 10.62 -0.11 2.46
CA GLN A 65 12.07 0.00 2.62
C GLN A 65 12.70 0.84 1.51
N THR A 66 12.29 0.63 0.26
CA THR A 66 12.77 1.42 -0.87
C THR A 66 12.41 2.90 -0.70
N TYR A 67 11.19 3.18 -0.24
CA TYR A 67 10.78 4.55 0.03
C TYR A 67 11.67 5.19 1.10
N MET A 68 11.91 4.47 2.19
CA MET A 68 12.76 4.95 3.28
C MET A 68 14.19 5.23 2.79
N ASP A 69 14.73 4.35 1.95
CA ASP A 69 16.08 4.53 1.39
C ASP A 69 16.18 5.82 0.58
N ASN A 70 15.10 6.22 -0.06
CA ASN A 70 15.06 7.43 -0.90
C ASN A 70 14.62 8.68 -0.13
N HIS A 71 14.20 8.55 1.11
CA HIS A 71 13.63 9.64 1.89
C HIS A 71 14.26 9.75 3.28
N HIS A 72 15.55 9.42 3.38
CA HIS A 72 16.33 9.57 4.62
C HIS A 72 15.75 8.80 5.81
N GLY A 73 15.24 7.61 5.55
CA GLY A 73 14.69 6.74 6.60
C GLY A 73 13.25 7.01 6.98
N GLN A 74 12.58 7.93 6.29
CA GLN A 74 11.18 8.25 6.58
C GLN A 74 10.24 7.33 5.81
N THR A 75 9.20 6.82 6.48
CA THR A 75 8.13 6.05 5.83
C THR A 75 7.20 7.00 5.06
N PRO A 76 6.35 6.47 4.15
CA PRO A 76 5.28 7.29 3.59
C PRO A 76 4.42 7.88 4.71
N GLN A 77 3.81 9.03 4.46
CA GLN A 77 3.17 9.86 5.48
C GLN A 77 2.24 9.07 6.41
N TYR A 78 1.47 8.14 5.86
CA TYR A 78 0.47 7.38 6.62
C TYR A 78 0.92 5.98 7.01
N ASN A 79 2.16 5.59 6.72
CA ASN A 79 2.72 4.28 7.09
C ASN A 79 3.57 4.40 8.36
N LYS A 80 3.08 5.07 9.36
CA LYS A 80 3.87 5.37 10.57
C LYS A 80 4.26 4.14 11.35
N ASN A 81 3.53 3.04 11.19
CA ASN A 81 3.80 1.79 11.90
C ASN A 81 4.50 0.77 11.01
N GLU A 82 5.07 1.22 9.88
CA GLU A 82 5.87 0.39 8.98
C GLU A 82 5.11 -0.69 8.24
N THR A 83 3.80 -0.76 8.40
CA THR A 83 2.99 -1.72 7.66
C THR A 83 1.79 -1.02 7.07
N GLY A 84 1.33 -1.51 5.91
CA GLY A 84 0.15 -1.00 5.25
C GLY A 84 -1.11 -1.78 5.60
N LYS A 85 -1.15 -2.36 6.74
CA LYS A 85 -2.28 -3.20 7.16
C LYS A 85 -3.31 -2.43 7.93
#